data_74f48dcc3d4c11ecaea37d3db0576977
#
_entry.id   74f48dcc3d4c11ecaea37d3db0576977
#
_cell.length_a   1.000
_cell.length_b   1.000
_cell.length_c   1.000
_cell.angle_alpha   90.00
_cell.angle_beta   90.00
_cell.angle_gamma   90.00
#
_symmetry.space_group_name_H-M   'P 1'
#
loop_
_entity.id
_entity.type
_entity.pdbx_description
1 polymer ?
#
loop_
_entity_poly.entity_id
_entity_poly.type
_entity_poly.pdbx_seq_one_letter_code
_entity_poly.pdbx_strand_id
1 'polypeptide(L)'
;MAIKTYREALSDALAQEMRRDPTVIILGEDVVGGLGGTAGEEEAAGGTFGVTAGFAAEFGRRRVIDTPITESAIVGAANGAALTGLRPVAEVMFMDFMGVCLDQMLNQMAKFRYMFGGKCDVPVVIRTLMGAGFGAGPQHSQNLYAMLTAIPGLKVALPSSPADAKGLLATAIRDNDPVIFCEHKLLYGETGEVPDGEYLVPFGKANITRSGSDVTVVAFSRMVLLANKV
;
A
#
# COMPACT_ATOMS: atom_id res chain seq x y z
N MET A 1 -23.47 0.92 0.16
CA MET A 1 -22.34 0.69 1.10
C MET A 1 -22.40 -0.76 1.56
N ALA A 2 -21.25 -1.44 1.63
CA ALA A 2 -21.15 -2.81 2.12
C ALA A 2 -20.26 -2.83 3.38
N ILE A 3 -20.55 -3.75 4.30
CA ILE A 3 -19.65 -4.02 5.42
C ILE A 3 -18.51 -4.90 4.89
N LYS A 4 -17.29 -4.45 5.01
CA LYS A 4 -16.08 -5.15 4.55
C LYS A 4 -14.99 -5.08 5.61
N THR A 5 -14.11 -6.06 5.58
CA THR A 5 -12.85 -5.99 6.33
C THR A 5 -11.89 -4.99 5.66
N TYR A 6 -10.93 -4.51 6.42
CA TYR A 6 -9.86 -3.66 5.89
C TYR A 6 -9.11 -4.34 4.73
N ARG A 7 -8.83 -5.66 4.85
CA ARG A 7 -8.22 -6.45 3.78
C ARG A 7 -9.06 -6.46 2.50
N GLU A 8 -10.36 -6.72 2.62
CA GLU A 8 -11.27 -6.73 1.46
C GLU A 8 -11.37 -5.35 0.82
N ALA A 9 -11.31 -4.29 1.62
CA ALA A 9 -11.32 -2.92 1.11
C ALA A 9 -10.04 -2.57 0.30
N LEU A 10 -8.87 -3.06 0.73
CA LEU A 10 -7.62 -2.97 -0.04
C LEU A 10 -7.72 -3.74 -1.37
N SER A 11 -8.19 -4.98 -1.30
CA SER A 11 -8.40 -5.82 -2.49
C SER A 11 -9.35 -5.16 -3.49
N ASP A 12 -10.46 -4.61 -3.01
CA ASP A 12 -11.41 -3.87 -3.84
C ASP A 12 -10.76 -2.67 -4.55
N ALA A 13 -9.98 -1.87 -3.84
CA ALA A 13 -9.29 -0.71 -4.42
C ALA A 13 -8.33 -1.14 -5.54
N LEU A 14 -7.51 -2.15 -5.29
CA LEU A 14 -6.56 -2.67 -6.28
C LEU A 14 -7.28 -3.23 -7.51
N ALA A 15 -8.27 -4.10 -7.32
CA ALA A 15 -9.03 -4.69 -8.42
C ALA A 15 -9.73 -3.60 -9.26
N GLN A 16 -10.32 -2.61 -8.61
CA GLN A 16 -11.00 -1.50 -9.25
C GLN A 16 -10.04 -0.65 -10.09
N GLU A 17 -8.87 -0.30 -9.55
CA GLU A 17 -7.87 0.48 -10.28
C GLU A 17 -7.22 -0.33 -11.40
N MET A 18 -6.99 -1.62 -11.23
CA MET A 18 -6.48 -2.49 -12.29
C MET A 18 -7.50 -2.68 -13.43
N ARG A 19 -8.80 -2.73 -13.15
CA ARG A 19 -9.86 -2.78 -14.19
C ARG A 19 -9.97 -1.44 -14.93
N ARG A 20 -9.82 -0.33 -14.21
CA ARG A 20 -9.91 1.02 -14.76
C ARG A 20 -8.74 1.36 -15.68
N ASP A 21 -7.53 0.96 -15.31
CA ASP A 21 -6.30 1.39 -15.96
C ASP A 21 -5.38 0.19 -16.25
N PRO A 22 -5.15 -0.16 -17.53
CA PRO A 22 -4.30 -1.29 -17.91
C PRO A 22 -2.83 -1.08 -17.58
N THR A 23 -2.38 0.14 -17.26
CA THR A 23 -1.01 0.44 -16.87
C THR A 23 -0.72 0.13 -15.40
N VAL A 24 -1.74 -0.11 -14.58
CA VAL A 24 -1.57 -0.54 -13.18
C VAL A 24 -1.10 -1.98 -13.15
N ILE A 25 0.03 -2.22 -12.52
CA ILE A 25 0.62 -3.54 -12.30
C ILE A 25 0.91 -3.74 -10.81
N ILE A 26 0.90 -4.99 -10.38
CA ILE A 26 1.32 -5.38 -9.02
C ILE A 26 2.58 -6.24 -9.12
N LEU A 27 3.56 -5.99 -8.29
CA LEU A 27 4.77 -6.80 -8.20
C LEU A 27 5.26 -6.91 -6.75
N GLY A 28 5.79 -8.06 -6.41
CA GLY A 28 6.29 -8.34 -5.05
C GLY A 28 6.46 -9.82 -4.80
N GLU A 29 6.90 -10.14 -3.60
CA GLU A 29 7.07 -11.51 -3.14
C GLU A 29 5.70 -12.16 -2.91
N ASP A 30 5.47 -13.34 -3.49
CA ASP A 30 4.26 -14.17 -3.34
C ASP A 30 2.91 -13.49 -3.67
N VAL A 31 2.92 -12.38 -4.42
CA VAL A 31 1.67 -11.64 -4.73
C VAL A 31 0.70 -12.40 -5.63
N VAL A 32 1.16 -13.43 -6.33
CA VAL A 32 0.32 -14.33 -7.14
C VAL A 32 -0.18 -15.50 -6.32
N GLY A 33 0.73 -16.21 -5.68
CA GLY A 33 0.45 -17.48 -5.04
C GLY A 33 0.74 -17.50 -3.55
N GLY A 34 0.68 -18.67 -2.95
CA GLY A 34 1.15 -18.90 -1.60
C GLY A 34 2.67 -18.97 -1.52
N LEU A 35 3.17 -19.25 -0.33
CA LEU A 35 4.59 -19.36 0.00
C LEU A 35 5.41 -20.07 -1.08
N GLY A 36 6.31 -19.34 -1.72
CA GLY A 36 7.25 -19.87 -2.71
C GLY A 36 6.75 -19.92 -4.16
N GLY A 37 5.64 -19.28 -4.51
CA GLY A 37 5.18 -19.13 -5.90
C GLY A 37 4.82 -20.43 -6.63
N THR A 38 4.59 -21.53 -5.90
CA THR A 38 4.35 -22.88 -6.45
C THR A 38 2.88 -23.23 -6.60
N ALA A 39 1.96 -22.42 -6.07
CA ALA A 39 0.53 -22.65 -6.20
C ALA A 39 0.06 -22.44 -7.63
N GLY A 40 -0.87 -23.29 -8.11
CA GLY A 40 -1.60 -23.06 -9.35
C GLY A 40 -2.41 -21.77 -9.28
N GLU A 41 -2.80 -21.21 -10.43
CA GLU A 41 -3.53 -19.93 -10.49
C GLU A 41 -4.88 -19.97 -9.74
N GLU A 42 -5.53 -21.14 -9.70
CA GLU A 42 -6.81 -21.34 -9.01
C GLU A 42 -6.66 -21.46 -7.48
N GLU A 43 -5.48 -21.83 -7.01
CA GLU A 43 -5.17 -22.00 -5.57
C GLU A 43 -4.40 -20.82 -5.00
N ALA A 44 -4.21 -19.76 -5.78
CA ALA A 44 -3.40 -18.61 -5.42
C ALA A 44 -4.00 -17.85 -4.23
N ALA A 45 -3.31 -17.94 -3.08
CA ALA A 45 -3.73 -17.29 -1.84
C ALA A 45 -3.67 -15.76 -1.89
N GLY A 46 -3.01 -15.18 -2.91
CA GLY A 46 -2.88 -13.73 -3.08
C GLY A 46 -1.96 -13.10 -2.05
N GLY A 47 -0.76 -13.64 -1.94
CA GLY A 47 0.24 -13.23 -0.97
C GLY A 47 -0.04 -13.75 0.44
N THR A 48 0.86 -13.46 1.36
CA THR A 48 0.79 -13.91 2.77
C THR A 48 -0.49 -13.48 3.48
N PHE A 49 -1.07 -12.37 3.06
CA PHE A 49 -2.25 -11.77 3.69
C PHE A 49 -3.51 -11.77 2.83
N GLY A 50 -3.46 -12.37 1.65
CA GLY A 50 -4.61 -12.60 0.78
C GLY A 50 -5.21 -11.34 0.14
N VAL A 51 -4.48 -10.25 0.03
CA VAL A 51 -4.99 -9.00 -0.57
C VAL A 51 -5.16 -9.13 -2.07
N THR A 52 -4.28 -9.87 -2.75
CA THR A 52 -4.26 -10.05 -4.21
C THR A 52 -4.78 -11.41 -4.67
N ALA A 53 -5.57 -12.09 -3.79
CA ALA A 53 -6.18 -13.37 -4.11
C ALA A 53 -7.05 -13.30 -5.38
N GLY A 54 -6.83 -14.22 -6.32
CA GLY A 54 -7.55 -14.28 -7.60
C GLY A 54 -7.07 -13.29 -8.68
N PHE A 55 -6.17 -12.36 -8.36
CA PHE A 55 -5.75 -11.32 -9.30
C PHE A 55 -4.96 -11.87 -10.49
N ALA A 56 -4.13 -12.89 -10.28
CA ALA A 56 -3.40 -13.51 -11.37
C ALA A 56 -4.33 -14.19 -12.40
N ALA A 57 -5.44 -14.76 -11.93
CA ALA A 57 -6.46 -15.34 -12.81
C ALA A 57 -7.24 -14.26 -13.58
N GLU A 58 -7.56 -13.12 -12.92
CA GLU A 58 -8.32 -12.03 -13.55
C GLU A 58 -7.47 -11.18 -14.50
N PHE A 59 -6.26 -10.76 -14.06
CA PHE A 59 -5.45 -9.77 -14.77
C PHE A 59 -4.24 -10.36 -15.51
N GLY A 60 -3.92 -11.63 -15.26
CA GLY A 60 -2.79 -12.33 -15.85
C GLY A 60 -1.45 -12.00 -15.21
N ARG A 61 -0.49 -12.92 -15.36
CA ARG A 61 0.86 -12.82 -14.76
C ARG A 61 1.75 -11.71 -15.35
N ARG A 62 1.33 -11.07 -16.42
CA ARG A 62 2.01 -9.85 -16.91
C ARG A 62 1.70 -8.61 -16.10
N ARG A 63 0.60 -8.64 -15.35
CA ARG A 63 0.17 -7.53 -14.51
C ARG A 63 0.22 -7.84 -13.01
N VAL A 64 0.30 -9.12 -12.64
CA VAL A 64 0.50 -9.58 -11.26
C VAL A 64 1.76 -10.44 -11.27
N ILE A 65 2.85 -9.90 -10.75
CA ILE A 65 4.21 -10.41 -11.00
C ILE A 65 4.84 -10.84 -9.68
N ASP A 66 5.05 -12.15 -9.51
CA ASP A 66 5.87 -12.66 -8.41
C ASP A 66 7.34 -12.35 -8.64
N THR A 67 8.03 -12.03 -7.57
CA THR A 67 9.46 -11.80 -7.54
C THR A 67 10.14 -12.74 -6.53
N PRO A 68 11.43 -13.02 -6.68
CA PRO A 68 12.23 -13.52 -5.57
C PRO A 68 12.25 -12.52 -4.40
N ILE A 69 12.68 -12.96 -3.21
CA ILE A 69 12.92 -12.11 -2.04
C ILE A 69 14.10 -11.16 -2.33
N THR A 70 13.80 -9.99 -2.88
CA THR A 70 14.81 -9.02 -3.35
C THR A 70 14.22 -7.60 -3.32
N GLU A 71 13.99 -7.03 -2.16
CA GLU A 71 13.27 -5.76 -1.99
C GLU A 71 13.91 -4.62 -2.80
N SER A 72 15.24 -4.57 -2.89
CA SER A 72 15.93 -3.59 -3.74
C SER A 72 15.59 -3.74 -5.22
N ALA A 73 15.46 -4.98 -5.72
CA ALA A 73 15.07 -5.23 -7.10
C ALA A 73 13.58 -4.96 -7.31
N ILE A 74 12.72 -5.30 -6.34
CA ILE A 74 11.27 -5.02 -6.39
C ILE A 74 11.04 -3.52 -6.56
N VAL A 75 11.60 -2.70 -5.67
CA VAL A 75 11.43 -1.24 -5.71
C VAL A 75 12.14 -0.63 -6.92
N GLY A 76 13.33 -1.13 -7.28
CA GLY A 76 14.05 -0.67 -8.47
C GLY A 76 13.30 -0.96 -9.76
N ALA A 77 12.70 -2.14 -9.91
CA ALA A 77 11.88 -2.50 -11.05
C ALA A 77 10.59 -1.65 -11.12
N ALA A 78 9.94 -1.39 -9.97
CA ALA A 78 8.81 -0.48 -9.90
C ALA A 78 9.18 0.94 -10.36
N ASN A 79 10.32 1.45 -9.92
CA ASN A 79 10.82 2.76 -10.35
C ASN A 79 11.01 2.81 -11.88
N GLY A 80 11.68 1.82 -12.45
CA GLY A 80 11.88 1.72 -13.90
C GLY A 80 10.56 1.60 -14.67
N ALA A 81 9.64 0.79 -14.19
CA ALA A 81 8.31 0.63 -14.79
C ALA A 81 7.53 1.96 -14.79
N ALA A 82 7.57 2.72 -13.70
CA ALA A 82 6.91 4.02 -13.59
C ALA A 82 7.49 5.03 -14.60
N LEU A 83 8.81 5.09 -14.73
CA LEU A 83 9.48 5.97 -15.69
C LEU A 83 9.17 5.62 -17.16
N THR A 84 8.69 4.42 -17.43
CA THR A 84 8.28 3.95 -18.76
C THR A 84 6.78 3.98 -19.01
N GLY A 85 6.00 4.57 -18.10
CA GLY A 85 4.57 4.84 -18.29
C GLY A 85 3.61 3.85 -17.62
N LEU A 86 4.12 2.93 -16.78
CA LEU A 86 3.28 2.06 -15.95
C LEU A 86 2.97 2.72 -14.60
N ARG A 87 1.97 2.18 -13.88
CA ARG A 87 1.62 2.54 -12.52
C ARG A 87 1.82 1.33 -11.59
N PRO A 88 3.04 1.09 -11.15
CA PRO A 88 3.35 -0.07 -10.32
C PRO A 88 2.88 0.12 -8.87
N VAL A 89 2.24 -0.92 -8.36
CA VAL A 89 1.99 -1.13 -6.94
C VAL A 89 2.94 -2.24 -6.50
N ALA A 90 4.03 -1.87 -5.85
CA ALA A 90 5.02 -2.82 -5.35
C ALA A 90 4.73 -3.17 -3.89
N GLU A 91 4.79 -4.47 -3.56
CA GLU A 91 4.66 -4.93 -2.19
C GLU A 91 6.05 -5.20 -1.60
N VAL A 92 6.40 -4.45 -0.56
CA VAL A 92 7.48 -4.78 0.37
C VAL A 92 6.79 -5.34 1.60
N MET A 93 6.91 -6.65 1.81
CA MET A 93 6.04 -7.43 2.70
C MET A 93 5.94 -6.84 4.12
N PHE A 94 7.06 -6.44 4.71
CA PHE A 94 7.08 -5.75 5.99
C PHE A 94 7.92 -4.48 5.92
N MET A 95 7.49 -3.45 6.62
CA MET A 95 8.19 -2.17 6.72
C MET A 95 9.63 -2.32 7.24
N ASP A 96 9.88 -3.35 8.02
CA ASP A 96 11.19 -3.74 8.53
C ASP A 96 12.22 -3.95 7.41
N PHE A 97 11.77 -4.41 6.24
CA PHE A 97 12.62 -4.71 5.09
C PHE A 97 12.88 -3.49 4.20
N MET A 98 12.27 -2.35 4.49
CA MET A 98 12.54 -1.11 3.75
C MET A 98 14.00 -0.65 3.89
N GLY A 99 14.70 -1.07 4.95
CA GLY A 99 16.12 -0.82 5.10
C GLY A 99 16.96 -1.40 3.95
N VAL A 100 16.56 -2.56 3.40
CA VAL A 100 17.26 -3.22 2.28
C VAL A 100 17.10 -2.42 0.97
N CYS A 101 15.95 -1.79 0.74
CA CYS A 101 15.63 -1.04 -0.48
C CYS A 101 15.61 0.49 -0.30
N LEU A 102 16.14 0.99 0.81
CA LEU A 102 16.07 2.41 1.17
C LEU A 102 16.69 3.31 0.10
N ASP A 103 17.78 2.92 -0.54
CA ASP A 103 18.40 3.70 -1.64
C ASP A 103 17.41 3.90 -2.79
N GLN A 104 16.68 2.87 -3.17
CA GLN A 104 15.68 2.93 -4.25
C GLN A 104 14.54 3.89 -3.92
N MET A 105 14.21 4.07 -2.66
CA MET A 105 13.21 5.04 -2.19
C MET A 105 13.80 6.44 -2.02
N LEU A 106 14.93 6.56 -1.31
CA LEU A 106 15.53 7.83 -0.92
C LEU A 106 16.18 8.58 -2.09
N ASN A 107 17.04 7.88 -2.84
CA ASN A 107 17.89 8.50 -3.87
C ASN A 107 17.31 8.37 -5.28
N GLN A 108 16.40 7.42 -5.50
CA GLN A 108 15.82 7.17 -6.81
C GLN A 108 14.38 7.74 -6.88
N MET A 109 13.34 7.00 -6.48
CA MET A 109 11.96 7.39 -6.70
C MET A 109 11.61 8.78 -6.14
N ALA A 110 12.11 9.13 -4.96
CA ALA A 110 11.83 10.41 -4.32
C ALA A 110 12.50 11.61 -5.05
N LYS A 111 13.48 11.36 -5.91
CA LYS A 111 14.31 12.40 -6.54
C LYS A 111 14.16 12.51 -8.06
N PHE A 112 13.70 11.47 -8.75
CA PHE A 112 13.62 11.45 -10.21
C PHE A 112 12.89 12.67 -10.78
N ARG A 113 11.72 13.02 -10.24
CA ARG A 113 10.96 14.16 -10.74
C ARG A 113 11.77 15.46 -10.67
N TYR A 114 12.48 15.69 -9.55
CA TYR A 114 13.34 16.86 -9.40
C TYR A 114 14.57 16.79 -10.31
N MET A 115 15.25 15.64 -10.34
CA MET A 115 16.48 15.45 -11.14
C MET A 115 16.21 15.62 -12.64
N PHE A 116 15.03 15.22 -13.11
CA PHE A 116 14.64 15.37 -14.52
C PHE A 116 13.89 16.70 -14.81
N GLY A 117 14.00 17.68 -13.91
CA GLY A 117 13.45 19.02 -14.10
C GLY A 117 11.93 19.06 -14.19
N GLY A 118 11.24 18.18 -13.47
CA GLY A 118 9.78 18.07 -13.47
C GLY A 118 9.17 17.39 -14.69
N LYS A 119 9.98 16.82 -15.58
CA LYS A 119 9.52 16.26 -16.87
C LYS A 119 9.07 14.81 -16.79
N CYS A 120 9.19 14.15 -15.64
CA CYS A 120 8.70 12.80 -15.44
C CYS A 120 7.78 12.72 -14.23
N ASP A 121 6.80 11.86 -14.31
CA ASP A 121 6.01 11.39 -13.18
C ASP A 121 6.67 10.13 -12.60
N VAL A 122 6.41 9.86 -11.32
CA VAL A 122 6.90 8.67 -10.62
C VAL A 122 5.75 8.03 -9.86
N PRO A 123 4.72 7.51 -10.56
CA PRO A 123 3.50 6.98 -9.96
C PRO A 123 3.71 5.59 -9.35
N VAL A 124 4.59 5.51 -8.36
CA VAL A 124 4.89 4.26 -7.64
C VAL A 124 4.15 4.24 -6.31
N VAL A 125 3.44 3.17 -6.03
CA VAL A 125 2.92 2.89 -4.70
C VAL A 125 3.73 1.74 -4.10
N ILE A 126 4.32 1.96 -2.92
CA ILE A 126 4.89 0.88 -2.12
C ILE A 126 3.91 0.53 -1.01
N ARG A 127 3.28 -0.65 -1.09
CA ARG A 127 2.49 -1.20 0.01
C ARG A 127 3.39 -1.95 0.96
N THR A 128 3.16 -1.76 2.25
CA THR A 128 3.94 -2.45 3.28
C THR A 128 3.17 -2.61 4.59
N LEU A 129 3.40 -3.73 5.25
CA LEU A 129 2.83 -4.02 6.57
C LEU A 129 3.69 -3.44 7.68
N MET A 130 3.03 -2.94 8.73
CA MET A 130 3.70 -2.40 9.91
C MET A 130 3.01 -2.82 11.21
N GLY A 131 3.68 -2.58 12.32
CA GLY A 131 3.11 -2.65 13.66
C GLY A 131 3.30 -3.98 14.36
N ALA A 132 3.31 -3.89 15.69
CA ALA A 132 3.40 -5.03 16.61
C ALA A 132 2.02 -5.63 16.91
N GLY A 133 2.00 -6.73 17.70
CA GLY A 133 0.78 -7.36 18.23
C GLY A 133 0.35 -8.62 17.49
N PHE A 134 1.09 -9.06 16.49
CA PHE A 134 0.82 -10.27 15.71
C PHE A 134 1.71 -11.46 16.12
N GLY A 135 2.68 -11.25 17.01
CA GLY A 135 3.59 -12.31 17.45
C GLY A 135 4.67 -12.72 16.44
N ALA A 136 4.93 -11.89 15.43
CA ALA A 136 5.85 -12.18 14.33
C ALA A 136 7.35 -11.87 14.65
N GLY A 137 7.66 -11.51 15.89
CA GLY A 137 9.03 -11.15 16.31
C GLY A 137 9.44 -9.72 15.94
N PRO A 138 10.65 -9.29 16.34
CA PRO A 138 11.07 -7.89 16.24
C PRO A 138 11.29 -7.41 14.81
N GLN A 139 11.74 -8.29 13.91
CA GLN A 139 12.03 -7.97 12.51
C GLN A 139 10.78 -7.90 11.62
N HIS A 140 9.58 -8.07 12.19
CA HIS A 140 8.29 -8.03 11.49
C HIS A 140 7.28 -7.16 12.25
N SER A 141 7.74 -6.24 13.12
CA SER A 141 6.85 -5.54 14.05
C SER A 141 7.15 -4.05 14.18
N GLN A 142 8.02 -3.51 13.37
CA GLN A 142 8.46 -2.11 13.47
C GLN A 142 7.47 -1.13 12.82
N ASN A 143 7.61 0.15 13.20
CA ASN A 143 6.89 1.30 12.66
C ASN A 143 7.92 2.35 12.23
N LEU A 144 8.39 2.28 10.99
CA LEU A 144 9.48 3.11 10.48
C LEU A 144 8.99 4.30 9.62
N TYR A 145 7.69 4.59 9.61
CA TYR A 145 7.09 5.66 8.79
C TYR A 145 7.70 7.04 9.09
N ALA A 146 8.17 7.29 10.31
CA ALA A 146 8.83 8.56 10.64
C ALA A 146 10.11 8.80 9.82
N MET A 147 10.88 7.75 9.55
CA MET A 147 12.05 7.82 8.68
C MET A 147 11.66 8.18 7.23
N LEU A 148 10.55 7.64 6.75
CA LEU A 148 10.06 7.86 5.39
C LEU A 148 9.44 9.25 5.21
N THR A 149 8.77 9.78 6.24
CA THR A 149 8.21 11.15 6.20
C THR A 149 9.29 12.23 6.22
N ALA A 150 10.51 11.91 6.62
CA ALA A 150 11.65 12.81 6.57
C ALA A 150 12.29 12.94 5.16
N ILE A 151 11.84 12.12 4.18
CA ILE A 151 12.40 12.09 2.83
C ILE A 151 11.57 13.02 1.91
N PRO A 152 12.11 14.20 1.48
CA PRO A 152 11.42 15.05 0.53
C PRO A 152 11.19 14.34 -0.81
N GLY A 153 9.95 14.38 -1.29
CA GLY A 153 9.52 13.72 -2.54
C GLY A 153 8.75 12.43 -2.33
N LEU A 154 8.62 11.93 -1.07
CA LEU A 154 7.72 10.84 -0.73
C LEU A 154 6.44 11.35 -0.06
N LYS A 155 5.31 10.72 -0.38
CA LYS A 155 4.08 10.80 0.39
C LYS A 155 3.96 9.53 1.24
N VAL A 156 3.46 9.66 2.48
CA VAL A 156 3.26 8.51 3.38
C VAL A 156 1.80 8.49 3.82
N ALA A 157 1.10 7.41 3.53
CA ALA A 157 -0.30 7.22 3.87
C ALA A 157 -0.46 6.12 4.92
N LEU A 158 -1.27 6.38 5.95
CA LEU A 158 -1.50 5.47 7.07
C LEU A 158 -3.02 5.37 7.35
N PRO A 159 -3.77 4.60 6.55
CA PRO A 159 -5.22 4.48 6.70
C PRO A 159 -5.61 3.87 8.05
N SER A 160 -6.79 4.26 8.54
CA SER A 160 -7.30 3.90 9.87
C SER A 160 -8.56 3.03 9.85
N SER A 161 -9.29 3.02 8.74
CA SER A 161 -10.55 2.29 8.58
C SER A 161 -10.59 1.56 7.23
N PRO A 162 -11.52 0.60 7.03
CA PRO A 162 -11.74 -0.01 5.72
C PRO A 162 -12.05 1.01 4.61
N ALA A 163 -12.86 2.03 4.89
CA ALA A 163 -13.15 3.09 3.93
C ALA A 163 -11.88 3.91 3.58
N ASP A 164 -11.07 4.28 4.58
CA ASP A 164 -9.79 4.96 4.34
C ASP A 164 -8.86 4.08 3.51
N ALA A 165 -8.78 2.78 3.83
CA ALA A 165 -7.93 1.83 3.10
C ALA A 165 -8.27 1.82 1.60
N LYS A 166 -9.56 1.71 1.26
CA LYS A 166 -10.03 1.76 -0.13
C LYS A 166 -9.74 3.11 -0.78
N GLY A 167 -10.20 4.19 -0.15
CA GLY A 167 -10.17 5.52 -0.76
C GLY A 167 -8.76 6.10 -0.88
N LEU A 168 -7.90 5.91 0.14
CA LEU A 168 -6.52 6.38 0.10
C LEU A 168 -5.65 5.55 -0.85
N LEU A 169 -5.89 4.23 -0.96
CA LEU A 169 -5.13 3.38 -1.89
C LEU A 169 -5.47 3.73 -3.34
N ALA A 170 -6.74 3.92 -3.66
CA ALA A 170 -7.16 4.38 -4.98
C ALA A 170 -6.55 5.76 -5.31
N THR A 171 -6.53 6.68 -4.34
CA THR A 171 -5.87 7.99 -4.50
C THR A 171 -4.37 7.84 -4.72
N ALA A 172 -3.71 6.95 -3.96
CA ALA A 172 -2.27 6.69 -4.10
C ALA A 172 -1.91 6.16 -5.50
N ILE A 173 -2.70 5.21 -6.02
CA ILE A 173 -2.47 4.62 -7.36
C ILE A 173 -2.65 5.68 -8.47
N ARG A 174 -3.54 6.65 -8.27
CA ARG A 174 -3.78 7.74 -9.23
C ARG A 174 -2.81 8.92 -9.10
N ASP A 175 -2.07 8.99 -8.01
CA ASP A 175 -1.09 10.06 -7.80
C ASP A 175 0.09 9.91 -8.75
N ASN A 176 0.66 11.03 -9.17
CA ASN A 176 1.83 11.07 -10.04
C ASN A 176 3.16 11.18 -9.29
N ASP A 177 3.10 11.27 -7.96
CA ASP A 177 4.25 11.23 -7.07
C ASP A 177 4.26 9.92 -6.25
N PRO A 178 5.43 9.48 -5.79
CA PRO A 178 5.54 8.21 -5.07
C PRO A 178 4.87 8.24 -3.70
N VAL A 179 4.13 7.17 -3.40
CA VAL A 179 3.40 7.00 -2.14
C VAL A 179 3.85 5.72 -1.43
N ILE A 180 4.24 5.85 -0.17
CA ILE A 180 4.43 4.72 0.74
C ILE A 180 3.12 4.51 1.49
N PHE A 181 2.47 3.39 1.26
CA PHE A 181 1.17 3.03 1.80
C PHE A 181 1.35 2.01 2.94
N CYS A 182 1.23 2.48 4.18
CA CYS A 182 1.56 1.73 5.38
C CYS A 182 0.31 1.10 5.99
N GLU A 183 0.27 -0.23 6.04
CA GLU A 183 -0.88 -1.02 6.46
C GLU A 183 -0.60 -1.66 7.83
N HIS A 184 -1.37 -1.27 8.86
CA HIS A 184 -1.17 -1.86 10.19
C HIS A 184 -1.81 -3.26 10.25
N LYS A 185 -1.02 -4.29 10.54
CA LYS A 185 -1.45 -5.70 10.55
C LYS A 185 -2.72 -5.98 11.36
N LEU A 186 -2.87 -5.34 12.51
CA LEU A 186 -4.03 -5.52 13.38
C LEU A 186 -5.31 -4.82 12.86
N LEU A 187 -5.24 -4.07 11.76
CA LEU A 187 -6.43 -3.53 11.10
C LEU A 187 -7.03 -4.50 10.06
N TYR A 188 -6.31 -5.51 9.62
CA TYR A 188 -6.72 -6.39 8.51
C TYR A 188 -8.07 -7.08 8.74
N GLY A 189 -8.40 -7.43 10.00
CA GLY A 189 -9.67 -8.00 10.39
C GLY A 189 -10.72 -6.98 10.85
N GLU A 190 -10.38 -5.71 10.97
CA GLU A 190 -11.34 -4.67 11.35
C GLU A 190 -12.38 -4.50 10.23
N THR A 191 -13.64 -4.41 10.62
CA THR A 191 -14.77 -4.27 9.70
C THR A 191 -15.36 -2.87 9.76
N GLY A 192 -15.90 -2.41 8.65
CA GLY A 192 -16.58 -1.12 8.59
C GLY A 192 -17.34 -0.93 7.29
N GLU A 193 -18.14 0.13 7.23
CA GLU A 193 -18.83 0.53 6.01
C GLU A 193 -17.83 1.02 4.96
N VAL A 194 -17.94 0.47 3.76
CA VAL A 194 -17.11 0.87 2.60
C VAL A 194 -18.05 1.28 1.46
N PRO A 195 -17.84 2.45 0.87
CA PRO A 195 -18.61 2.87 -0.31
C PRO A 195 -18.46 1.89 -1.47
N ASP A 196 -19.57 1.59 -2.13
CA ASP A 196 -19.56 0.82 -3.36
C ASP A 196 -19.00 1.67 -4.53
N GLY A 197 -18.47 1.01 -5.56
CA GLY A 197 -17.95 1.68 -6.74
C GLY A 197 -16.68 2.51 -6.46
N GLU A 198 -16.49 3.52 -7.30
CA GLU A 198 -15.33 4.41 -7.22
C GLU A 198 -15.43 5.32 -5.99
N TYR A 199 -14.36 5.33 -5.20
CA TYR A 199 -14.28 6.13 -3.98
C TYR A 199 -12.84 6.59 -3.75
N LEU A 200 -12.65 7.88 -3.54
CA LEU A 200 -11.35 8.51 -3.33
C LEU A 200 -11.35 9.31 -2.02
N VAL A 201 -10.27 9.18 -1.26
CA VAL A 201 -9.98 10.03 -0.10
C VAL A 201 -8.76 10.89 -0.45
N PRO A 202 -8.90 12.23 -0.45
CA PRO A 202 -7.80 13.11 -0.83
C PRO A 202 -6.71 13.13 0.24
N PHE A 203 -5.45 13.18 -0.19
CA PHE A 203 -4.34 13.45 0.72
C PHE A 203 -4.38 14.88 1.28
N GLY A 204 -3.79 15.07 2.46
CA GLY A 204 -3.66 16.38 3.10
C GLY A 204 -4.94 16.90 3.78
N LYS A 205 -5.99 16.08 3.90
CA LYS A 205 -7.22 16.42 4.63
C LYS A 205 -7.44 15.47 5.79
N ALA A 206 -7.55 16.02 7.00
CA ALA A 206 -7.94 15.27 8.16
C ALA A 206 -9.46 15.05 8.19
N ASN A 207 -9.88 13.94 8.80
CA ASN A 207 -11.28 13.64 9.09
C ASN A 207 -11.54 13.81 10.59
N ILE A 208 -12.62 14.50 10.97
CA ILE A 208 -13.06 14.62 12.36
C ILE A 208 -13.94 13.41 12.66
N THR A 209 -13.37 12.43 13.38
CA THR A 209 -14.09 11.20 13.75
C THR A 209 -14.95 11.37 15.00
N ARG A 210 -14.64 12.35 15.84
CA ARG A 210 -15.37 12.69 17.07
C ARG A 210 -15.26 14.18 17.34
N SER A 211 -16.37 14.87 17.48
CA SER A 211 -16.41 16.29 17.84
C SER A 211 -16.24 16.48 19.33
N GLY A 212 -15.64 17.60 19.76
CA GLY A 212 -15.43 17.98 21.15
C GLY A 212 -14.91 19.40 21.26
N SER A 213 -14.76 19.90 22.50
CA SER A 213 -14.33 21.28 22.80
C SER A 213 -13.12 21.38 23.75
N ASP A 214 -12.80 20.31 24.47
CA ASP A 214 -11.86 20.38 25.60
C ASP A 214 -10.42 20.05 25.20
N VAL A 215 -10.26 19.14 24.23
CA VAL A 215 -8.95 18.69 23.75
C VAL A 215 -9.02 18.28 22.28
N THR A 216 -7.92 18.49 21.54
CA THR A 216 -7.76 17.97 20.19
C THR A 216 -6.79 16.78 20.22
N VAL A 217 -7.26 15.60 19.77
CA VAL A 217 -6.44 14.40 19.60
C VAL A 217 -6.21 14.18 18.12
N VAL A 218 -4.94 14.21 17.69
CA VAL A 218 -4.53 13.86 16.31
C VAL A 218 -3.99 12.44 16.31
N ALA A 219 -4.60 11.58 15.53
CA ALA A 219 -4.23 10.18 15.44
C ALA A 219 -4.28 9.68 13.98
N PHE A 220 -3.58 8.59 13.69
CA PHE A 220 -3.59 7.92 12.39
C PHE A 220 -3.49 6.41 12.56
N SER A 221 -3.83 5.65 11.52
CA SER A 221 -3.78 4.20 11.51
C SER A 221 -4.55 3.61 12.71
N ARG A 222 -4.05 2.55 13.32
CA ARG A 222 -4.69 1.88 14.46
C ARG A 222 -4.95 2.79 15.66
N MET A 223 -4.15 3.85 15.83
CA MET A 223 -4.32 4.76 16.98
C MET A 223 -5.64 5.53 16.95
N VAL A 224 -6.26 5.71 15.78
CA VAL A 224 -7.60 6.30 15.65
C VAL A 224 -8.65 5.44 16.37
N LEU A 225 -8.58 4.11 16.21
CA LEU A 225 -9.51 3.20 16.90
C LEU A 225 -9.34 3.26 18.43
N LEU A 226 -8.10 3.41 18.90
CA LEU A 226 -7.82 3.52 20.33
C LEU A 226 -8.29 4.87 20.88
N ALA A 227 -8.02 5.96 20.16
CA ALA A 227 -8.48 7.30 20.56
C ALA A 227 -10.00 7.41 20.63
N ASN A 228 -10.73 6.74 19.75
CA ASN A 228 -12.19 6.75 19.76
C ASN A 228 -12.80 5.92 20.90
N LYS A 229 -12.02 5.09 21.60
CA LYS A 229 -12.49 4.29 22.75
C LYS A 229 -12.42 5.06 24.09
N VAL A 230 -11.72 6.15 24.15
CA VAL A 230 -11.59 7.04 25.31
C VAL A 230 -12.46 8.28 25.13
#